data_d5de66865289b0bc0ee33cf9e1c4bae7
#
_entry.id   d5de66865289b0bc0ee33cf9e1c4bae7
#
_cell.length_a   1.000
_cell.length_b   1.000
_cell.length_c   1.000
_cell.angle_alpha   90.00
_cell.angle_beta   90.00
_cell.angle_gamma   90.00
#
_symmetry.space_group_name_H-M   'P 1'
#
loop_
_entity.id
_entity.type
_entity.pdbx_description
1 polymer ?
#
loop_
_entity_poly.entity_id
_entity_poly.type
_entity_poly.pdbx_seq_one_letter_code
_entity_poly.pdbx_strand_id
1 'polypeptide(L)'
;MNDKIYIQITSGRGPAECCRAVALVLEKILKQAKDKALKAEVIDREAGPLNRTLLSATLSIEGKNSHELVEEWEGTIQWISKSPYRIYHKRKNWFIGIQTFNIPANKDANEKEIRYETLRASGPGGQHVNKTESAVRAIHTPTGLSVTASDQRSQLQNKKLATDRLLIKLAAWNVEQAMIVAQANWSNHNNLKRGNPIKVIEAPLT
;
A
#
# COMPACT_ATOMS: atom_id res chain seq x y z
N MET A 1 3.21 -8.96 20.47
CA MET A 1 2.39 -8.84 19.26
C MET A 1 3.26 -8.18 18.20
N ASN A 2 3.32 -8.75 17.00
CA ASN A 2 4.00 -8.07 15.89
C ASN A 2 3.02 -7.03 15.34
N ASP A 3 3.20 -5.78 15.76
CA ASP A 3 2.35 -4.69 15.28
C ASP A 3 2.77 -4.32 13.86
N LYS A 4 1.86 -4.49 12.93
CA LYS A 4 2.04 -4.07 11.54
C LYS A 4 1.45 -2.67 11.38
N ILE A 5 2.33 -1.71 11.09
CA ILE A 5 1.97 -0.30 10.92
C ILE A 5 2.09 0.05 9.44
N TYR A 6 1.16 0.83 8.95
CA TYR A 6 1.19 1.34 7.59
C TYR A 6 1.52 2.82 7.61
N ILE A 7 2.41 3.23 6.72
CA ILE A 7 2.79 4.63 6.53
C ILE A 7 2.66 5.03 5.07
N GLN A 8 2.20 6.23 4.85
CA GLN A 8 2.16 6.86 3.54
C GLN A 8 3.07 8.07 3.51
N ILE A 9 3.92 8.14 2.50
CA ILE A 9 4.77 9.28 2.18
C ILE A 9 4.13 10.00 0.99
N THR A 10 3.94 11.30 1.05
CA THR A 10 3.32 12.06 -0.05
C THR A 10 3.99 13.39 -0.29
N SER A 11 4.07 13.77 -1.56
CA SER A 11 4.48 15.12 -1.99
C SER A 11 3.34 16.14 -1.89
N GLY A 12 2.09 15.69 -1.63
CA GLY A 12 0.90 16.51 -1.72
C GLY A 12 0.81 17.15 -3.11
N ARG A 13 0.54 18.46 -3.16
CA ARG A 13 0.56 19.27 -4.39
C ARG A 13 1.95 19.88 -4.67
N GLY A 14 3.00 19.23 -4.20
CA GLY A 14 4.36 19.71 -4.39
C GLY A 14 4.88 19.49 -5.82
N PRO A 15 5.88 20.29 -6.25
CA PRO A 15 6.52 20.13 -7.54
C PRO A 15 7.40 18.87 -7.59
N ALA A 16 8.00 18.60 -8.76
CA ALA A 16 8.84 17.42 -9.01
C ALA A 16 9.95 17.21 -7.98
N GLU A 17 10.49 18.29 -7.40
CA GLU A 17 11.47 18.22 -6.32
C GLU A 17 10.90 17.55 -5.04
N CYS A 18 9.63 17.83 -4.70
CA CYS A 18 8.96 17.15 -3.61
C CYS A 18 8.74 15.67 -3.97
N CYS A 19 8.36 15.37 -5.21
CA CYS A 19 8.21 13.98 -5.67
C CYS A 19 9.55 13.22 -5.64
N ARG A 20 10.67 13.89 -5.90
CA ARG A 20 12.01 13.29 -5.75
C ARG A 20 12.35 13.06 -4.28
N ALA A 21 12.02 14.00 -3.41
CA ALA A 21 12.22 13.86 -1.97
C ALA A 21 11.41 12.66 -1.41
N VAL A 22 10.18 12.42 -1.90
CA VAL A 22 9.40 11.21 -1.54
C VAL A 22 10.18 9.94 -1.85
N ALA A 23 10.73 9.82 -3.07
CA ALA A 23 11.50 8.64 -3.46
C ALA A 23 12.74 8.42 -2.58
N LEU A 24 13.49 9.49 -2.30
CA LEU A 24 14.69 9.43 -1.46
C LEU A 24 14.37 9.12 0.02
N VAL A 25 13.27 9.65 0.53
CA VAL A 25 12.83 9.35 1.90
C VAL A 25 12.34 7.91 2.00
N LEU A 26 11.64 7.39 1.00
CA LEU A 26 11.29 5.98 0.92
C LEU A 26 12.53 5.08 1.05
N GLU A 27 13.58 5.36 0.27
CA GLU A 27 14.85 4.61 0.33
C GLU A 27 15.49 4.68 1.73
N LYS A 28 15.48 5.86 2.36
CA LYS A 28 16.02 6.04 3.73
C LYS A 28 15.25 5.24 4.77
N ILE A 29 13.92 5.24 4.71
CA ILE A 29 13.07 4.48 5.64
C ILE A 29 13.30 2.97 5.45
N LEU A 30 13.35 2.47 4.20
CA LEU A 30 13.62 1.07 3.93
C LEU A 30 15.00 0.63 4.43
N LYS A 31 16.03 1.47 4.25
CA LYS A 31 17.37 1.22 4.78
C LYS A 31 17.36 1.16 6.30
N GLN A 32 16.77 2.15 6.95
CA GLN A 32 16.70 2.21 8.41
C GLN A 32 15.89 1.05 9.01
N ALA A 33 14.80 0.64 8.35
CA ALA A 33 14.05 -0.55 8.75
C ALA A 33 14.92 -1.82 8.69
N LYS A 34 15.71 -1.97 7.61
CA LYS A 34 16.66 -3.07 7.48
C LYS A 34 17.72 -3.05 8.58
N ASP A 35 18.31 -1.88 8.88
CA ASP A 35 19.33 -1.71 9.91
C ASP A 35 18.78 -2.04 11.30
N LYS A 36 17.48 -1.78 11.54
CA LYS A 36 16.76 -2.13 12.78
C LYS A 36 16.15 -3.55 12.77
N ALA A 37 16.46 -4.39 11.77
CA ALA A 37 15.91 -5.74 11.59
C ALA A 37 14.37 -5.77 11.58
N LEU A 38 13.73 -4.71 11.06
CA LEU A 38 12.30 -4.64 10.83
C LEU A 38 11.96 -5.14 9.42
N LYS A 39 10.83 -5.80 9.28
CA LYS A 39 10.28 -6.18 7.99
C LYS A 39 9.54 -4.97 7.40
N ALA A 40 10.04 -4.40 6.32
CA ALA A 40 9.40 -3.32 5.60
C ALA A 40 9.09 -3.75 4.17
N GLU A 41 7.83 -3.59 3.77
CA GLU A 41 7.35 -3.94 2.43
C GLU A 41 6.67 -2.73 1.79
N VAL A 42 7.00 -2.46 0.54
CA VAL A 42 6.31 -1.42 -0.23
C VAL A 42 5.03 -2.01 -0.80
N ILE A 43 3.90 -1.43 -0.42
CA ILE A 43 2.56 -1.87 -0.82
C ILE A 43 2.14 -1.21 -2.11
N ASP A 44 2.39 0.11 -2.22
CA ASP A 44 1.98 0.89 -3.38
C ASP A 44 2.99 2.01 -3.67
N ARG A 45 3.07 2.41 -4.95
CA ARG A 45 3.88 3.52 -5.43
C ARG A 45 3.14 4.23 -6.56
N GLU A 46 2.88 5.49 -6.38
CA GLU A 46 2.36 6.34 -7.42
C GLU A 46 3.50 7.11 -8.08
N ALA A 47 3.69 6.88 -9.38
CA ALA A 47 4.77 7.53 -10.12
C ALA A 47 4.58 9.04 -10.20
N GLY A 48 5.66 9.79 -10.02
CA GLY A 48 5.68 11.23 -10.22
C GLY A 48 5.85 11.63 -11.69
N PRO A 49 5.86 12.94 -11.98
CA PRO A 49 5.90 13.46 -13.34
C PRO A 49 7.23 13.24 -14.07
N LEU A 50 8.29 12.91 -13.35
CA LEU A 50 9.63 12.69 -13.90
C LEU A 50 10.20 11.35 -13.46
N ASN A 51 11.19 10.83 -14.19
CA ASN A 51 11.88 9.61 -13.81
C ASN A 51 12.46 9.70 -12.40
N ARG A 52 12.40 8.61 -11.65
CA ARG A 52 12.86 8.52 -10.25
C ARG A 52 12.12 9.44 -9.28
N THR A 53 10.90 9.87 -9.60
CA THR A 53 10.04 10.66 -8.73
C THR A 53 8.79 9.88 -8.37
N LEU A 54 8.26 10.08 -7.18
CA LEU A 54 7.02 9.48 -6.69
C LEU A 54 6.09 10.57 -6.16
N LEU A 55 4.83 10.54 -6.56
CA LEU A 55 3.78 11.37 -5.95
C LEU A 55 3.51 10.90 -4.53
N SER A 56 3.38 9.60 -4.37
CA SER A 56 3.20 8.95 -3.08
C SER A 56 3.82 7.56 -3.04
N ALA A 57 4.07 7.06 -1.84
CA ALA A 57 4.45 5.67 -1.58
C ALA A 57 3.85 5.21 -0.26
N THR A 58 3.37 3.97 -0.24
CA THR A 58 2.83 3.32 0.95
C THR A 58 3.65 2.10 1.31
N LEU A 59 3.99 1.99 2.59
CA LEU A 59 4.75 0.87 3.14
C LEU A 59 4.00 0.23 4.31
N SER A 60 4.25 -1.05 4.54
CA SER A 60 4.00 -1.69 5.81
C SER A 60 5.31 -1.92 6.54
N ILE A 61 5.33 -1.67 7.84
CA ILE A 61 6.47 -1.93 8.73
C ILE A 61 5.99 -2.86 9.83
N GLU A 62 6.70 -3.98 10.01
CA GLU A 62 6.35 -5.02 10.97
C GLU A 62 7.59 -5.40 11.78
N GLY A 63 7.42 -5.55 13.09
CA GLY A 63 8.47 -6.03 13.97
C GLY A 63 8.47 -5.33 15.33
N LYS A 64 9.33 -5.82 16.22
CA LYS A 64 9.50 -5.24 17.54
C LYS A 64 10.11 -3.83 17.39
N ASN A 65 9.51 -2.82 18.02
CA ASN A 65 9.91 -1.42 17.92
C ASN A 65 9.61 -0.75 16.56
N SER A 66 8.66 -1.28 15.76
CA SER A 66 8.19 -0.62 14.54
C SER A 66 7.62 0.78 14.83
N HIS A 67 6.98 0.98 15.99
CA HIS A 67 6.47 2.27 16.44
C HIS A 67 7.55 3.35 16.54
N GLU A 68 8.70 3.03 17.12
CA GLU A 68 9.82 4.00 17.27
C GLU A 68 10.31 4.51 15.91
N LEU A 69 10.44 3.61 14.93
CA LEU A 69 10.83 4.01 13.58
C LEU A 69 9.78 4.93 12.95
N VAL A 70 8.50 4.59 13.14
CA VAL A 70 7.39 5.34 12.56
C VAL A 70 7.26 6.72 13.18
N GLU A 71 7.31 6.84 14.50
CA GLU A 71 7.27 8.12 15.23
C GLU A 71 8.40 9.07 14.81
N GLU A 72 9.59 8.51 14.49
CA GLU A 72 10.74 9.31 13.99
C GLU A 72 10.44 9.98 12.66
N TRP A 73 9.52 9.43 11.85
CA TRP A 73 9.23 9.89 10.49
C TRP A 73 7.85 10.52 10.33
N GLU A 74 6.91 10.29 11.25
CA GLU A 74 5.53 10.75 11.11
C GLU A 74 5.42 12.27 11.24
N GLY A 75 5.00 12.95 10.18
CA GLY A 75 4.79 14.38 10.14
C GLY A 75 5.32 15.04 8.88
N THR A 76 5.71 16.32 8.98
CA THR A 76 6.26 17.07 7.85
C THR A 76 7.78 16.96 7.83
N ILE A 77 8.32 16.53 6.69
CA ILE A 77 9.76 16.50 6.44
C ILE A 77 10.13 17.68 5.52
N GLN A 78 11.16 18.42 5.89
CA GLN A 78 11.76 19.44 5.06
C GLN A 78 13.04 18.92 4.42
N TRP A 79 13.09 18.91 3.09
CA TRP A 79 14.30 18.61 2.34
C TRP A 79 14.91 19.88 1.78
N ILE A 80 16.16 20.13 2.09
CA ILE A 80 16.91 21.33 1.66
C ILE A 80 17.87 20.93 0.55
N SER A 81 17.62 21.43 -0.66
CA SER A 81 18.48 21.21 -1.81
C SER A 81 18.20 22.21 -2.93
N LYS A 82 19.19 22.46 -3.78
CA LYS A 82 18.94 23.11 -5.07
C LYS A 82 18.08 22.19 -5.95
N SER A 83 17.23 22.77 -6.78
CA SER A 83 16.46 21.99 -7.75
C SER A 83 17.37 21.37 -8.81
N PRO A 84 17.32 20.05 -9.05
CA PRO A 84 18.01 19.45 -10.18
C PRO A 84 17.26 19.66 -11.50
N TYR A 85 16.01 20.10 -11.46
CA TYR A 85 15.13 20.24 -12.62
C TYR A 85 15.04 21.68 -13.12
N ARG A 86 15.34 22.66 -12.27
CA ARG A 86 15.20 24.10 -12.55
C ARG A 86 16.44 24.84 -12.12
N ILE A 87 17.36 25.08 -13.03
CA ILE A 87 18.73 25.59 -12.78
C ILE A 87 18.76 26.92 -12.01
N TYR A 88 17.85 27.86 -12.30
CA TYR A 88 17.83 29.18 -11.67
C TYR A 88 16.78 29.35 -10.58
N HIS A 89 16.21 28.24 -10.08
CA HIS A 89 15.18 28.34 -9.08
C HIS A 89 15.74 28.70 -7.70
N LYS A 90 15.25 29.82 -7.14
CA LYS A 90 15.73 30.34 -5.86
C LYS A 90 15.31 29.50 -4.65
N ARG A 91 14.17 28.80 -4.74
CA ARG A 91 13.64 27.95 -3.66
C ARG A 91 14.50 26.70 -3.48
N LYS A 92 14.87 26.42 -2.22
CA LYS A 92 15.67 25.25 -1.83
C LYS A 92 14.93 24.32 -0.85
N ASN A 93 13.79 24.76 -0.29
CA ASN A 93 13.05 24.04 0.74
C ASN A 93 11.88 23.28 0.11
N TRP A 94 11.89 21.95 0.22
CA TRP A 94 10.90 21.04 -0.34
C TRP A 94 10.23 20.28 0.80
N PHE A 95 8.92 20.35 0.90
CA PHE A 95 8.18 19.73 1.99
C PHE A 95 7.42 18.52 1.48
N ILE A 96 7.51 17.44 2.25
CA ILE A 96 6.73 16.22 2.05
C ILE A 96 6.06 15.85 3.37
N GLY A 97 5.01 15.06 3.31
CA GLY A 97 4.30 14.58 4.49
C GLY A 97 4.42 13.08 4.66
N ILE A 98 4.50 12.64 5.89
CA ILE A 98 4.42 11.24 6.27
C ILE A 98 3.33 11.09 7.31
N GLN A 99 2.42 10.16 7.10
CA GLN A 99 1.37 9.86 8.05
C GLN A 99 1.22 8.36 8.24
N THR A 100 0.83 7.99 9.43
CA THR A 100 0.48 6.62 9.79
C THR A 100 -1.00 6.39 9.60
N PHE A 101 -1.35 5.17 9.30
CA PHE A 101 -2.72 4.71 9.36
C PHE A 101 -2.75 3.25 9.81
N ASN A 102 -3.69 2.95 10.67
CA ASN A 102 -3.95 1.59 11.07
C ASN A 102 -5.02 1.03 10.13
N ILE A 103 -4.68 -0.04 9.44
CA ILE A 103 -5.71 -0.85 8.84
C ILE A 103 -6.26 -1.69 9.98
N PRO A 104 -7.54 -1.54 10.33
CA PRO A 104 -8.11 -2.42 11.33
C PRO A 104 -7.78 -3.85 10.90
N ALA A 105 -7.10 -4.58 11.80
CA ALA A 105 -6.81 -5.99 11.56
C ALA A 105 -8.12 -6.61 11.09
N ASN A 106 -8.10 -7.15 9.88
CA ASN A 106 -9.28 -7.83 9.36
C ASN A 106 -9.74 -8.76 10.48
N LYS A 107 -10.91 -8.54 11.02
CA LYS A 107 -11.65 -9.63 11.61
C LYS A 107 -11.66 -10.65 10.50
N ASP A 108 -10.93 -11.75 10.71
CA ASP A 108 -10.82 -12.85 9.77
C ASP A 108 -12.14 -12.97 9.04
N ALA A 109 -12.09 -12.87 7.70
CA ALA A 109 -13.32 -12.85 6.91
C ALA A 109 -14.11 -14.07 7.38
N ASN A 110 -15.21 -13.81 8.07
CA ASN A 110 -15.95 -14.87 8.74
C ASN A 110 -16.42 -15.80 7.63
N GLU A 111 -16.08 -17.08 7.69
CA GLU A 111 -16.50 -18.05 6.68
C GLU A 111 -18.01 -17.98 6.40
N LYS A 112 -18.78 -17.50 7.36
CA LYS A 112 -20.25 -17.25 7.24
C LYS A 112 -20.58 -16.09 6.28
N GLU A 113 -19.64 -15.23 5.95
CA GLU A 113 -19.80 -14.08 5.04
C GLU A 113 -19.38 -14.45 3.60
N ILE A 114 -18.86 -15.68 3.40
CA ILE A 114 -18.45 -16.17 2.08
C ILE A 114 -19.53 -17.08 1.51
N ARG A 115 -20.12 -16.63 0.41
CA ARG A 115 -21.03 -17.44 -0.39
C ARG A 115 -20.25 -18.16 -1.49
N TYR A 116 -20.57 -19.41 -1.72
CA TYR A 116 -19.96 -20.25 -2.75
C TYR A 116 -20.96 -20.57 -3.84
N GLU A 117 -20.51 -20.47 -5.09
CA GLU A 117 -21.26 -20.89 -6.29
C GLU A 117 -20.41 -21.90 -7.04
N THR A 118 -21.04 -23.01 -7.44
CA THR A 118 -20.40 -24.01 -8.31
C THR A 118 -20.64 -23.65 -9.76
N LEU A 119 -19.60 -23.78 -10.58
CA LEU A 119 -19.61 -23.42 -11.98
C LEU A 119 -19.00 -24.54 -12.81
N ARG A 120 -19.41 -24.63 -14.05
CA ARG A 120 -18.72 -25.48 -15.03
C ARG A 120 -17.40 -24.83 -15.40
N ALA A 121 -16.32 -25.62 -15.35
CA ALA A 121 -15.02 -25.13 -15.80
C ALA A 121 -15.08 -24.89 -17.32
N SER A 122 -14.75 -23.66 -17.75
CA SER A 122 -14.58 -23.34 -19.15
C SER A 122 -13.11 -23.54 -19.55
N GLY A 123 -12.84 -24.49 -20.44
CA GLY A 123 -11.48 -24.74 -20.94
C GLY A 123 -11.48 -25.76 -22.09
N PRO A 124 -10.38 -25.87 -22.85
CA PRO A 124 -10.20 -26.91 -23.85
C PRO A 124 -10.12 -28.26 -23.14
N GLY A 125 -11.23 -28.98 -23.09
CA GLY A 125 -11.33 -30.28 -22.46
C GLY A 125 -12.51 -31.08 -23.06
N GLY A 126 -12.37 -32.41 -23.03
CA GLY A 126 -13.38 -33.31 -23.56
C GLY A 126 -14.70 -33.29 -22.77
N GLN A 127 -15.62 -34.18 -23.15
CA GLN A 127 -16.99 -34.28 -22.64
C GLN A 127 -17.11 -34.31 -21.10
N HIS A 128 -16.07 -34.77 -20.39
CA HIS A 128 -16.03 -34.86 -18.92
C HIS A 128 -15.87 -33.48 -18.26
N VAL A 129 -15.10 -32.59 -18.84
CA VAL A 129 -14.85 -31.21 -18.29
C VAL A 129 -16.09 -30.34 -18.40
N ASN A 130 -16.87 -30.56 -19.47
CA ASN A 130 -18.10 -29.79 -19.74
C ASN A 130 -19.33 -30.26 -18.95
N LYS A 131 -19.26 -31.44 -18.30
CA LYS A 131 -20.38 -32.02 -17.53
C LYS A 131 -20.24 -31.87 -16.01
N THR A 132 -19.03 -31.68 -15.50
CA THR A 132 -18.77 -31.60 -14.05
C THR A 132 -18.59 -30.12 -13.60
N GLU A 133 -19.36 -29.71 -12.59
CA GLU A 133 -19.28 -28.42 -11.96
C GLU A 133 -18.16 -28.43 -10.91
N SER A 134 -16.90 -28.53 -11.37
CA SER A 134 -15.72 -28.56 -10.48
C SER A 134 -15.17 -27.16 -10.12
N ALA A 135 -15.47 -26.14 -10.92
CA ALA A 135 -15.07 -24.78 -10.61
C ALA A 135 -15.91 -24.19 -9.47
N VAL A 136 -15.28 -23.43 -8.61
CA VAL A 136 -15.93 -22.77 -7.47
C VAL A 136 -15.64 -21.27 -7.48
N ARG A 137 -16.69 -20.49 -7.37
CA ARG A 137 -16.65 -19.05 -7.16
C ARG A 137 -16.95 -18.75 -5.69
N ALA A 138 -16.02 -18.11 -5.02
CA ALA A 138 -16.21 -17.59 -3.68
C ALA A 138 -16.55 -16.09 -3.75
N ILE A 139 -17.57 -15.66 -3.06
CA ILE A 139 -18.09 -14.29 -3.05
C ILE A 139 -18.17 -13.81 -1.60
N HIS A 140 -17.50 -12.72 -1.28
CA HIS A 140 -17.67 -12.07 0.01
C HIS A 140 -18.90 -11.17 -0.03
N THR A 141 -19.94 -11.56 0.69
CA THR A 141 -21.26 -10.92 0.63
C THR A 141 -21.25 -9.43 0.97
N PRO A 142 -20.51 -8.95 2.02
CA PRO A 142 -20.53 -7.53 2.38
C PRO A 142 -19.84 -6.62 1.37
N THR A 143 -18.79 -7.08 0.67
CA THR A 143 -18.01 -6.25 -0.27
C THR A 143 -18.35 -6.51 -1.73
N GLY A 144 -19.02 -7.65 -2.03
CA GLY A 144 -19.28 -8.10 -3.40
C GLY A 144 -18.04 -8.62 -4.14
N LEU A 145 -16.87 -8.64 -3.49
CA LEU A 145 -15.65 -9.17 -4.10
C LEU A 145 -15.80 -10.67 -4.36
N SER A 146 -15.35 -11.11 -5.51
CA SER A 146 -15.43 -12.52 -5.89
C SER A 146 -14.15 -13.00 -6.56
N VAL A 147 -13.88 -14.29 -6.40
CA VAL A 147 -12.77 -15.02 -7.03
C VAL A 147 -13.27 -16.39 -7.47
N THR A 148 -12.81 -16.84 -8.63
CA THR A 148 -13.11 -18.17 -9.16
C THR A 148 -11.84 -19.01 -9.17
N ALA A 149 -11.93 -20.26 -8.76
CA ALA A 149 -10.87 -21.26 -8.88
C ALA A 149 -11.39 -22.47 -9.66
N SER A 150 -10.63 -22.87 -10.68
CA SER A 150 -10.91 -24.02 -11.55
C SER A 150 -9.64 -24.84 -11.84
N ASP A 151 -8.60 -24.64 -11.04
CA ASP A 151 -7.26 -25.18 -11.28
C ASP A 151 -7.15 -26.68 -10.96
N GLN A 152 -8.04 -27.17 -10.10
CA GLN A 152 -7.99 -28.54 -9.63
C GLN A 152 -9.18 -29.37 -10.16
N ARG A 153 -9.00 -30.69 -10.21
CA ARG A 153 -10.09 -31.62 -10.57
C ARG A 153 -11.14 -31.77 -9.46
N SER A 154 -10.76 -31.51 -8.22
CA SER A 154 -11.63 -31.62 -7.06
C SER A 154 -12.31 -30.30 -6.73
N GLN A 155 -13.64 -30.30 -6.66
CA GLN A 155 -14.45 -29.16 -6.23
C GLN A 155 -14.05 -28.66 -4.83
N LEU A 156 -13.73 -29.59 -3.90
CA LEU A 156 -13.30 -29.23 -2.54
C LEU A 156 -11.96 -28.48 -2.54
N GLN A 157 -11.02 -28.91 -3.37
CA GLN A 157 -9.72 -28.23 -3.51
C GLN A 157 -9.90 -26.84 -4.16
N ASN A 158 -10.74 -26.73 -5.18
CA ASN A 158 -11.08 -25.44 -5.79
C ASN A 158 -11.79 -24.51 -4.80
N LYS A 159 -12.66 -25.04 -3.93
CA LYS A 159 -13.27 -24.25 -2.86
C LYS A 159 -12.22 -23.65 -1.93
N LYS A 160 -11.26 -24.46 -1.47
CA LYS A 160 -10.16 -23.98 -0.61
C LYS A 160 -9.33 -22.92 -1.31
N LEU A 161 -8.91 -23.16 -2.56
CA LEU A 161 -8.14 -22.20 -3.36
C LEU A 161 -8.91 -20.89 -3.60
N ALA A 162 -10.21 -20.96 -3.89
CA ALA A 162 -11.05 -19.78 -4.08
C ALA A 162 -11.14 -18.97 -2.78
N THR A 163 -11.23 -19.64 -1.63
CA THR A 163 -11.25 -18.99 -0.31
C THR A 163 -9.93 -18.29 -0.04
N ASP A 164 -8.79 -18.99 -0.20
CA ASP A 164 -7.46 -18.42 0.04
C ASP A 164 -7.21 -17.16 -0.85
N ARG A 165 -7.56 -17.27 -2.13
CA ARG A 165 -7.45 -16.14 -3.09
C ARG A 165 -8.38 -14.99 -2.74
N LEU A 166 -9.60 -15.29 -2.26
CA LEU A 166 -10.56 -14.28 -1.84
C LEU A 166 -10.05 -13.53 -0.60
N LEU A 167 -9.47 -14.22 0.37
CA LEU A 167 -8.88 -13.61 1.56
C LEU A 167 -7.73 -12.67 1.21
N ILE A 168 -6.86 -13.07 0.28
CA ILE A 168 -5.77 -12.20 -0.22
C ILE A 168 -6.36 -10.95 -0.90
N LYS A 169 -7.38 -11.13 -1.74
CA LYS A 169 -8.04 -10.02 -2.44
C LYS A 169 -8.75 -9.06 -1.48
N LEU A 170 -9.40 -9.60 -0.44
CA LEU A 170 -10.03 -8.81 0.63
C LEU A 170 -8.99 -8.01 1.42
N ALA A 171 -7.85 -8.63 1.77
CA ALA A 171 -6.76 -7.93 2.45
C ALA A 171 -6.25 -6.75 1.60
N ALA A 172 -6.01 -6.95 0.32
CA ALA A 172 -5.58 -5.88 -0.60
C ALA A 172 -6.64 -4.77 -0.70
N TRP A 173 -7.93 -5.11 -0.82
CA TRP A 173 -9.03 -4.14 -0.88
C TRP A 173 -9.13 -3.31 0.41
N ASN A 174 -8.98 -3.92 1.58
CA ASN A 174 -9.01 -3.19 2.85
C ASN A 174 -7.86 -2.20 2.98
N VAL A 175 -6.67 -2.58 2.50
CA VAL A 175 -5.52 -1.66 2.41
C VAL A 175 -5.86 -0.47 1.53
N GLU A 176 -6.42 -0.71 0.35
CA GLU A 176 -6.84 0.33 -0.59
C GLU A 176 -7.89 1.27 0.02
N GLN A 177 -8.92 0.73 0.70
CA GLN A 177 -9.92 1.54 1.37
C GLN A 177 -9.33 2.40 2.50
N ALA A 178 -8.42 1.85 3.31
CA ALA A 178 -7.74 2.60 4.34
C ALA A 178 -6.87 3.72 3.76
N MET A 179 -6.21 3.48 2.62
CA MET A 179 -5.47 4.52 1.89
C MET A 179 -6.38 5.64 1.39
N ILE A 180 -7.53 5.30 0.81
CA ILE A 180 -8.52 6.27 0.33
C ILE A 180 -8.99 7.16 1.48
N VAL A 181 -9.32 6.58 2.63
CA VAL A 181 -9.74 7.32 3.82
C VAL A 181 -8.60 8.20 4.35
N ALA A 182 -7.37 7.68 4.42
CA ALA A 182 -6.20 8.43 4.84
C ALA A 182 -5.92 9.61 3.87
N GLN A 183 -6.04 9.39 2.57
CA GLN A 183 -5.85 10.41 1.55
C GLN A 183 -6.97 11.48 1.57
N ALA A 184 -8.23 11.08 1.82
CA ALA A 184 -9.33 12.01 2.01
C ALA A 184 -9.13 12.88 3.27
N ASN A 185 -8.70 12.29 4.38
CA ASN A 185 -8.34 13.01 5.59
C ASN A 185 -7.16 13.96 5.37
N TRP A 186 -6.15 13.53 4.60
CA TRP A 186 -5.01 14.36 4.23
C TRP A 186 -5.39 15.52 3.32
N SER A 187 -6.30 15.33 2.36
CA SER A 187 -6.77 16.41 1.49
C SER A 187 -7.57 17.48 2.26
N ASN A 188 -8.29 17.07 3.30
CA ASN A 188 -8.96 17.99 4.23
C ASN A 188 -7.98 18.71 5.16
N HIS A 189 -6.84 18.08 5.49
CA HIS A 189 -5.74 18.69 6.23
C HIS A 189 -4.69 19.35 5.32
N ASN A 190 -5.08 19.89 4.16
CA ASN A 190 -4.21 20.59 3.19
C ASN A 190 -3.39 21.78 3.77
N ASN A 191 -3.39 21.92 5.05
CA ASN A 191 -2.45 22.68 5.84
C ASN A 191 -1.25 21.79 6.24
N LEU A 192 -0.46 21.33 5.25
CA LEU A 192 0.95 21.05 5.52
C LEU A 192 1.45 22.23 6.32
N LYS A 193 1.62 22.07 7.63
CA LYS A 193 2.21 23.09 8.51
C LYS A 193 3.66 23.26 8.08
N ARG A 194 3.86 24.00 6.99
CA ARG A 194 5.19 24.28 6.41
C ARG A 194 6.16 24.94 7.40
N GLY A 195 5.67 25.37 8.54
CA GLY A 195 6.40 26.10 9.56
C GLY A 195 7.01 25.29 10.70
N ASN A 196 6.74 23.99 10.80
CA ASN A 196 7.28 23.14 11.89
C ASN A 196 7.59 21.73 11.42
N PRO A 197 8.66 21.55 10.61
CA PRO A 197 9.06 20.21 10.19
C PRO A 197 9.61 19.42 11.38
N ILE A 198 9.24 18.16 11.50
CA ILE A 198 9.77 17.25 12.52
C ILE A 198 11.20 16.83 12.20
N LYS A 199 11.56 16.82 10.91
CA LYS A 199 12.89 16.45 10.44
C LYS A 199 13.33 17.34 9.28
N VAL A 200 14.58 17.80 9.34
CA VAL A 200 15.20 18.57 8.27
C VAL A 200 16.34 17.73 7.68
N ILE A 201 16.32 17.54 6.38
CA ILE A 201 17.33 16.78 5.65
C ILE A 201 18.01 17.70 4.64
N GLU A 202 19.31 17.89 4.77
CA GLU A 202 20.12 18.64 3.82
C GLU A 202 20.96 17.67 3.01
N ALA A 203 20.55 17.43 1.77
CA ALA A 203 21.22 16.51 0.85
C ALA A 203 20.81 16.82 -0.60
N PRO A 204 21.65 16.50 -1.59
CA PRO A 204 21.27 16.67 -3.00
C PRO A 204 20.04 15.80 -3.34
N LEU A 205 19.24 16.26 -4.31
CA LEU A 205 18.11 15.53 -4.89
C LEU A 205 18.52 14.67 -6.11
N THR A 206 19.73 14.13 -6.10
CA THR A 206 20.29 13.30 -7.19
C THR A 206 19.93 11.83 -7.07
#